data_82f6805c481553f12c83428a09825472
#
_entry.id   82f6805c481553f12c83428a09825472
#
_cell.length_a   1.000
_cell.length_b   1.000
_cell.length_c   1.000
_cell.angle_alpha   90.00
_cell.angle_beta   90.00
_cell.angle_gamma   90.00
#
_symmetry.space_group_name_H-M   'P 1'
#
loop_
_entity.id
_entity.type
_entity.pdbx_description
1 polymer ?
#
loop_
_entity_poly.entity_id
_entity_poly.type
_entity_poly.pdbx_seq_one_letter_code
_entity_poly.pdbx_strand_id
1 'polypeptide(L)'
;ALPIWCQHYDFKRISIETITDRMRDLMQEEQVEVEEKALRYVAKAADGSMRDALSLLDQCIAFYLGQKLTYDNVLEVLGAVDTDVFSRLLRSVIRRDVPKVLDIVDDLVMQGRELTQLATDFTWYLRNLLLVKTSDNIEDVLDVSTENMQQLQEEAGMVEADMLLRYIRIFSELSGQLKYAAQKRVLLEVALIKLCTPAMETSSDSILDRIRVLEEKLEQGAISGVQERVVYVKEDGQAPAEPTLRPELPNAVPEDVQQVVKNFKI
;
A
#
# COMPACT_ATOMS: atom_id res chain seq x y z
N ALA A 1 -23.64 46.19 -5.93
CA ALA A 1 -24.11 44.94 -5.33
C ALA A 1 -25.23 44.42 -6.21
N LEU A 2 -24.96 43.32 -6.97
CA LEU A 2 -26.00 42.63 -7.74
C LEU A 2 -26.87 41.85 -6.74
N PRO A 3 -28.20 41.96 -6.80
CA PRO A 3 -29.08 41.17 -5.94
C PRO A 3 -28.91 39.70 -6.34
N ILE A 4 -28.59 38.86 -5.31
CA ILE A 4 -28.40 37.43 -5.47
C ILE A 4 -29.80 36.77 -5.63
N TRP A 5 -30.24 36.66 -6.89
CA TRP A 5 -31.45 35.93 -7.26
C TRP A 5 -31.13 34.46 -7.60
N CYS A 6 -30.04 33.92 -7.08
CA CYS A 6 -29.69 32.52 -7.25
C CYS A 6 -30.23 31.68 -6.09
N GLN A 7 -31.04 30.68 -6.42
CA GLN A 7 -31.36 29.61 -5.46
C GLN A 7 -30.13 28.75 -5.30
N HIS A 8 -29.69 28.57 -4.04
CA HIS A 8 -28.55 27.72 -3.71
C HIS A 8 -29.07 26.31 -3.36
N TYR A 9 -28.58 25.32 -4.09
CA TYR A 9 -28.91 23.91 -3.84
C TYR A 9 -27.63 23.18 -3.45
N ASP A 10 -27.60 22.63 -2.25
CA ASP A 10 -26.50 21.78 -1.78
C ASP A 10 -26.78 20.33 -2.18
N PHE A 11 -25.98 19.82 -3.12
CA PHE A 11 -26.03 18.42 -3.51
C PHE A 11 -25.04 17.62 -2.67
N LYS A 12 -25.57 16.68 -1.88
CA LYS A 12 -24.77 15.74 -1.08
C LYS A 12 -24.45 14.49 -1.90
N ARG A 13 -23.37 13.81 -1.54
CA ARG A 13 -23.08 12.48 -2.08
C ARG A 13 -24.21 11.51 -1.71
N ILE A 14 -24.57 10.66 -2.65
CA ILE A 14 -25.61 9.64 -2.49
C ILE A 14 -24.96 8.38 -1.93
N SER A 15 -25.63 7.67 -1.03
CA SER A 15 -25.11 6.41 -0.48
C SER A 15 -25.06 5.32 -1.56
N ILE A 16 -24.12 4.39 -1.41
CA ILE A 16 -23.95 3.26 -2.32
C ILE A 16 -25.25 2.44 -2.42
N GLU A 17 -25.94 2.24 -1.30
CA GLU A 17 -27.21 1.53 -1.24
C GLU A 17 -28.28 2.20 -2.10
N THR A 18 -28.47 3.51 -1.95
CA THR A 18 -29.46 4.27 -2.71
C THR A 18 -29.14 4.24 -4.22
N ILE A 19 -27.87 4.32 -4.59
CA ILE A 19 -27.44 4.21 -6.00
C ILE A 19 -27.73 2.79 -6.52
N THR A 20 -27.37 1.77 -5.75
CA THR A 20 -27.57 0.35 -6.11
C THR A 20 -29.05 0.04 -6.29
N ASP A 21 -29.91 0.48 -5.37
CA ASP A 21 -31.35 0.27 -5.45
C ASP A 21 -31.94 0.91 -6.72
N ARG A 22 -31.54 2.14 -7.01
CA ARG A 22 -32.01 2.84 -8.21
C ARG A 22 -31.55 2.16 -9.50
N MET A 23 -30.30 1.70 -9.56
CA MET A 23 -29.80 0.96 -10.71
C MET A 23 -30.52 -0.38 -10.87
N ARG A 24 -30.82 -1.07 -9.76
CA ARG A 24 -31.60 -2.32 -9.80
C ARG A 24 -32.99 -2.13 -10.39
N ASP A 25 -33.70 -1.06 -9.96
CA ASP A 25 -35.02 -0.73 -10.50
C ASP A 25 -34.97 -0.50 -12.01
N LEU A 26 -33.96 0.27 -12.47
CA LEU A 26 -33.78 0.53 -13.89
C LEU A 26 -33.45 -0.74 -14.69
N MET A 27 -32.60 -1.62 -14.15
CA MET A 27 -32.26 -2.88 -14.81
C MET A 27 -33.48 -3.82 -14.92
N GLN A 28 -34.37 -3.80 -13.95
CA GLN A 28 -35.64 -4.53 -14.02
C GLN A 28 -36.58 -3.95 -15.10
N GLU A 29 -36.68 -2.61 -15.22
CA GLU A 29 -37.45 -1.94 -16.27
C GLU A 29 -36.91 -2.25 -17.68
N GLU A 30 -35.56 -2.26 -17.84
CA GLU A 30 -34.89 -2.55 -19.11
C GLU A 30 -34.75 -4.06 -19.39
N GLN A 31 -35.21 -4.92 -18.49
CA GLN A 31 -35.15 -6.40 -18.59
C GLN A 31 -33.71 -6.93 -18.78
N VAL A 32 -32.74 -6.27 -18.16
CA VAL A 32 -31.34 -6.69 -18.16
C VAL A 32 -31.05 -7.46 -16.88
N GLU A 33 -30.54 -8.67 -17.01
CA GLU A 33 -30.09 -9.47 -15.86
C GLU A 33 -28.74 -8.99 -15.37
N VAL A 34 -28.66 -8.53 -14.12
CA VAL A 34 -27.44 -8.03 -13.49
C VAL A 34 -27.24 -8.66 -12.12
N GLU A 35 -26.00 -9.00 -11.78
CA GLU A 35 -25.64 -9.47 -10.46
C GLU A 35 -25.62 -8.33 -9.44
N GLU A 36 -26.11 -8.57 -8.23
CA GLU A 36 -26.12 -7.59 -7.14
C GLU A 36 -24.72 -7.06 -6.83
N LYS A 37 -23.69 -7.95 -6.83
CA LYS A 37 -22.29 -7.58 -6.65
C LYS A 37 -21.79 -6.61 -7.74
N ALA A 38 -22.26 -6.78 -8.97
CA ALA A 38 -21.93 -5.91 -10.10
C ALA A 38 -22.49 -4.49 -9.89
N LEU A 39 -23.76 -4.37 -9.52
CA LEU A 39 -24.40 -3.09 -9.23
C LEU A 39 -23.74 -2.35 -8.07
N ARG A 40 -23.45 -3.04 -6.98
CA ARG A 40 -22.74 -2.44 -5.83
C ARG A 40 -21.33 -1.94 -6.20
N TYR A 41 -20.66 -2.68 -7.07
CA TYR A 41 -19.34 -2.26 -7.54
C TYR A 41 -19.41 -0.98 -8.40
N VAL A 42 -20.37 -0.90 -9.33
CA VAL A 42 -20.61 0.30 -10.13
C VAL A 42 -20.98 1.49 -9.24
N ALA A 43 -21.86 1.28 -8.24
CA ALA A 43 -22.23 2.32 -7.27
C ALA A 43 -21.04 2.85 -6.49
N LYS A 44 -20.12 1.96 -6.09
CA LYS A 44 -18.88 2.31 -5.40
C LYS A 44 -17.92 3.09 -6.31
N ALA A 45 -17.76 2.66 -7.56
CA ALA A 45 -16.90 3.33 -8.54
C ALA A 45 -17.38 4.75 -8.88
N ALA A 46 -18.70 4.99 -8.76
CA ALA A 46 -19.33 6.29 -9.02
C ALA A 46 -19.15 7.34 -7.89
N ASP A 47 -18.56 6.97 -6.75
CA ASP A 47 -18.22 7.86 -5.63
C ASP A 47 -19.35 8.82 -5.21
N GLY A 48 -20.59 8.30 -5.10
CA GLY A 48 -21.75 9.05 -4.67
C GLY A 48 -22.44 9.90 -5.76
N SER A 49 -22.04 9.77 -7.02
CA SER A 49 -22.63 10.43 -8.17
C SER A 49 -23.58 9.49 -8.93
N MET A 50 -24.89 9.74 -8.90
CA MET A 50 -25.86 8.96 -9.68
C MET A 50 -25.62 9.03 -11.18
N ARG A 51 -25.20 10.20 -11.70
CA ARG A 51 -24.89 10.38 -13.12
C ARG A 51 -23.76 9.46 -13.56
N ASP A 52 -22.67 9.43 -12.77
CA ASP A 52 -21.51 8.63 -13.11
C ASP A 52 -21.84 7.15 -12.99
N ALA A 53 -22.63 6.75 -11.97
CA ALA A 53 -23.10 5.37 -11.82
C ALA A 53 -23.90 4.89 -13.05
N LEU A 54 -24.83 5.70 -13.51
CA LEU A 54 -25.61 5.36 -14.70
C LEU A 54 -24.75 5.32 -15.97
N SER A 55 -23.78 6.24 -16.10
CA SER A 55 -22.86 6.24 -17.26
C SER A 55 -21.97 5.00 -17.27
N LEU A 56 -21.45 4.58 -16.11
CA LEU A 56 -20.63 3.38 -15.98
C LEU A 56 -21.47 2.11 -16.24
N LEU A 57 -22.70 2.08 -15.73
CA LEU A 57 -23.61 0.97 -15.96
C LEU A 57 -23.98 0.82 -17.44
N ASP A 58 -24.32 1.94 -18.11
CA ASP A 58 -24.62 1.98 -19.53
C ASP A 58 -23.43 1.50 -20.38
N GLN A 59 -22.22 1.89 -20.00
CA GLN A 59 -21.00 1.40 -20.63
C GLN A 59 -20.85 -0.12 -20.49
N CYS A 60 -21.12 -0.68 -19.30
CA CYS A 60 -21.05 -2.12 -19.07
C CYS A 60 -22.09 -2.89 -19.88
N ILE A 61 -23.33 -2.37 -19.95
CA ILE A 61 -24.42 -2.97 -20.73
C ILE A 61 -24.10 -2.93 -22.22
N ALA A 62 -23.56 -1.81 -22.74
CA ALA A 62 -23.21 -1.69 -24.14
C ALA A 62 -22.11 -2.68 -24.55
N PHE A 63 -21.17 -3.01 -23.65
CA PHE A 63 -20.11 -3.98 -23.90
C PHE A 63 -20.64 -5.43 -23.94
N TYR A 64 -21.57 -5.76 -23.05
CA TYR A 64 -22.14 -7.10 -22.89
C TYR A 64 -23.62 -7.18 -23.30
N LEU A 65 -23.97 -6.50 -24.40
CA LEU A 65 -25.33 -6.39 -24.89
C LEU A 65 -25.98 -7.78 -25.05
N GLY A 66 -27.12 -7.98 -24.37
CA GLY A 66 -27.90 -9.23 -24.45
C GLY A 66 -27.34 -10.39 -23.62
N GLN A 67 -26.32 -10.15 -22.80
CA GLN A 67 -25.80 -11.12 -21.83
C GLN A 67 -26.10 -10.67 -20.41
N LYS A 68 -26.10 -11.63 -19.47
CA LYS A 68 -26.18 -11.31 -18.04
C LYS A 68 -24.91 -10.55 -17.62
N LEU A 69 -25.09 -9.39 -17.01
CA LEU A 69 -23.97 -8.60 -16.50
C LEU A 69 -23.48 -9.18 -15.16
N THR A 70 -22.35 -9.89 -15.20
CA THR A 70 -21.71 -10.47 -14.03
C THR A 70 -20.74 -9.48 -13.38
N TYR A 71 -20.35 -9.76 -12.16
CA TYR A 71 -19.32 -8.96 -11.46
C TYR A 71 -17.99 -8.91 -12.24
N ASP A 72 -17.56 -10.06 -12.81
CA ASP A 72 -16.32 -10.14 -13.59
C ASP A 72 -16.37 -9.28 -14.86
N ASN A 73 -17.54 -9.26 -15.54
CA ASN A 73 -17.75 -8.42 -16.72
C ASN A 73 -17.60 -6.93 -16.39
N VAL A 74 -18.14 -6.51 -15.25
CA VAL A 74 -18.01 -5.12 -14.79
C VAL A 74 -16.55 -4.76 -14.46
N LEU A 75 -15.84 -5.67 -13.78
CA LEU A 75 -14.40 -5.47 -13.51
C LEU A 75 -13.58 -5.33 -14.80
N GLU A 76 -13.91 -6.14 -15.81
CA GLU A 76 -13.23 -6.07 -17.11
C GLU A 76 -13.46 -4.75 -17.82
N VAL A 77 -14.71 -4.28 -17.92
CA VAL A 77 -15.07 -3.03 -18.58
C VAL A 77 -14.50 -1.80 -17.87
N LEU A 78 -14.56 -1.79 -16.54
CA LEU A 78 -14.06 -0.69 -15.73
C LEU A 78 -12.53 -0.73 -15.52
N GLY A 79 -11.86 -1.77 -16.03
CA GLY A 79 -10.42 -1.91 -15.89
C GLY A 79 -9.95 -2.18 -14.45
N ALA A 80 -10.87 -2.55 -13.58
CA ALA A 80 -10.58 -2.79 -12.18
C ALA A 80 -9.94 -4.16 -11.95
N VAL A 81 -9.20 -4.28 -10.86
CA VAL A 81 -8.51 -5.50 -10.48
C VAL A 81 -9.29 -6.21 -9.39
N ASP A 82 -9.43 -7.52 -9.52
CA ASP A 82 -10.08 -8.35 -8.51
C ASP A 82 -9.31 -8.29 -7.17
N THR A 83 -10.05 -8.32 -6.06
CA THR A 83 -9.51 -8.33 -4.69
C THR A 83 -8.56 -9.51 -4.48
N ASP A 84 -8.78 -10.65 -5.13
CA ASP A 84 -7.90 -11.81 -5.04
C ASP A 84 -6.49 -11.55 -5.58
N VAL A 85 -6.35 -10.69 -6.57
CA VAL A 85 -5.03 -10.28 -7.09
C VAL A 85 -4.28 -9.48 -6.03
N PHE A 86 -4.98 -8.57 -5.33
CA PHE A 86 -4.39 -7.79 -4.24
C PHE A 86 -3.98 -8.67 -3.06
N SER A 87 -4.79 -9.68 -2.73
CA SER A 87 -4.45 -10.69 -1.74
C SER A 87 -3.15 -11.42 -2.09
N ARG A 88 -3.04 -11.93 -3.32
CA ARG A 88 -1.83 -12.60 -3.81
C ARG A 88 -0.61 -11.67 -3.82
N LEU A 89 -0.80 -10.42 -4.23
CA LEU A 89 0.25 -9.40 -4.23
C LEU A 89 0.74 -9.13 -2.81
N LEU A 90 -0.18 -8.88 -1.86
CA LEU A 90 0.16 -8.65 -0.45
C LEU A 90 0.91 -9.83 0.16
N ARG A 91 0.43 -11.05 -0.05
CA ARG A 91 1.09 -12.27 0.46
C ARG A 91 2.49 -12.43 -0.10
N SER A 92 2.72 -12.07 -1.37
CA SER A 92 4.05 -12.10 -2.00
C SER A 92 4.96 -11.02 -1.42
N VAL A 93 4.43 -9.81 -1.15
CA VAL A 93 5.16 -8.72 -0.48
C VAL A 93 5.58 -9.11 0.94
N ILE A 94 4.68 -9.70 1.73
CA ILE A 94 4.97 -10.17 3.10
C ILE A 94 6.11 -11.21 3.08
N ARG A 95 6.09 -12.12 2.10
CA ARG A 95 7.13 -13.14 1.91
C ARG A 95 8.43 -12.61 1.34
N ARG A 96 8.45 -11.32 0.94
CA ARG A 96 9.58 -10.65 0.27
C ARG A 96 10.00 -11.33 -1.04
N ASP A 97 9.04 -11.93 -1.73
CA ASP A 97 9.25 -12.62 -3.01
C ASP A 97 9.13 -11.62 -4.16
N VAL A 98 10.21 -10.87 -4.38
CA VAL A 98 10.27 -9.84 -5.44
C VAL A 98 9.97 -10.41 -6.84
N PRO A 99 10.54 -11.55 -7.27
CA PRO A 99 10.23 -12.12 -8.58
C PRO A 99 8.73 -12.34 -8.77
N LYS A 100 8.07 -12.96 -7.80
CA LYS A 100 6.63 -13.23 -7.87
C LYS A 100 5.76 -11.98 -7.88
N VAL A 101 6.18 -10.93 -7.16
CA VAL A 101 5.52 -9.63 -7.19
C VAL A 101 5.59 -9.02 -8.59
N LEU A 102 6.75 -9.09 -9.24
CA LEU A 102 6.94 -8.57 -10.60
C LEU A 102 6.17 -9.40 -11.65
N ASP A 103 6.12 -10.73 -11.50
CA ASP A 103 5.32 -11.60 -12.37
C ASP A 103 3.82 -11.22 -12.31
N ILE A 104 3.27 -10.95 -11.10
CA ILE A 104 1.88 -10.51 -10.96
C ILE A 104 1.65 -9.17 -11.67
N VAL A 105 2.60 -8.23 -11.58
CA VAL A 105 2.49 -6.95 -12.29
C VAL A 105 2.53 -7.15 -13.80
N ASP A 106 3.39 -8.04 -14.30
CA ASP A 106 3.49 -8.37 -15.72
C ASP A 106 2.17 -8.92 -16.24
N ASP A 107 1.55 -9.85 -15.51
CA ASP A 107 0.25 -10.41 -15.85
C ASP A 107 -0.82 -9.32 -15.97
N LEU A 108 -0.85 -8.37 -15.03
CA LEU A 108 -1.81 -7.26 -15.04
C LEU A 108 -1.58 -6.29 -16.21
N VAL A 109 -0.32 -6.01 -16.53
CA VAL A 109 0.05 -5.18 -17.69
C VAL A 109 -0.35 -5.88 -18.99
N MET A 110 -0.12 -7.20 -19.11
CA MET A 110 -0.51 -7.98 -20.28
C MET A 110 -2.04 -8.05 -20.46
N GLN A 111 -2.80 -8.02 -19.35
CA GLN A 111 -4.25 -7.90 -19.36
C GLN A 111 -4.76 -6.48 -19.72
N GLY A 112 -3.86 -5.52 -19.91
CA GLY A 112 -4.21 -4.15 -20.27
C GLY A 112 -4.78 -3.32 -19.10
N ARG A 113 -4.52 -3.70 -17.84
CA ARG A 113 -5.00 -2.96 -16.68
C ARG A 113 -4.29 -1.63 -16.53
N GLU A 114 -5.04 -0.60 -16.15
CA GLU A 114 -4.51 0.77 -15.97
C GLU A 114 -3.74 0.85 -14.64
N LEU A 115 -2.43 1.17 -14.72
CA LEU A 115 -1.52 1.11 -13.57
C LEU A 115 -1.80 2.18 -12.51
N THR A 116 -2.36 3.33 -12.90
CA THR A 116 -2.75 4.37 -11.94
C THR A 116 -3.95 3.92 -11.12
N GLN A 117 -4.92 3.28 -11.78
CA GLN A 117 -6.08 2.71 -11.10
C GLN A 117 -5.66 1.57 -10.17
N LEU A 118 -4.78 0.66 -10.65
CA LEU A 118 -4.21 -0.41 -9.84
C LEU A 118 -3.58 0.12 -8.54
N ALA A 119 -2.77 1.18 -8.62
CA ALA A 119 -2.13 1.77 -7.44
C ALA A 119 -3.15 2.37 -6.48
N THR A 120 -4.20 3.01 -7.00
CA THR A 120 -5.30 3.57 -6.20
C THR A 120 -6.08 2.48 -5.49
N ASP A 121 -6.49 1.43 -6.22
CA ASP A 121 -7.28 0.32 -5.69
C ASP A 121 -6.49 -0.49 -4.65
N PHE A 122 -5.19 -0.70 -4.88
CA PHE A 122 -4.33 -1.35 -3.90
C PHE A 122 -4.16 -0.50 -2.64
N THR A 123 -4.08 0.82 -2.75
CA THR A 123 -4.08 1.73 -1.58
C THR A 123 -5.38 1.60 -0.78
N TRP A 124 -6.52 1.53 -1.46
CA TRP A 124 -7.82 1.30 -0.82
C TRP A 124 -7.89 -0.06 -0.12
N TYR A 125 -7.36 -1.09 -0.75
CA TYR A 125 -7.29 -2.41 -0.16
C TYR A 125 -6.44 -2.42 1.12
N LEU A 126 -5.26 -1.82 1.11
CA LEU A 126 -4.39 -1.68 2.28
C LEU A 126 -5.05 -0.86 3.41
N ARG A 127 -5.76 0.22 3.06
CA ARG A 127 -6.56 1.00 4.01
C ARG A 127 -7.64 0.15 4.67
N ASN A 128 -8.36 -0.65 3.89
CA ASN A 128 -9.39 -1.52 4.43
C ASN A 128 -8.80 -2.53 5.43
N LEU A 129 -7.64 -3.14 5.12
CA LEU A 129 -6.92 -4.01 6.06
C LEU A 129 -6.54 -3.28 7.35
N LEU A 130 -6.07 -2.03 7.24
CA LEU A 130 -5.73 -1.22 8.41
C LEU A 130 -6.96 -0.93 9.28
N LEU A 131 -8.10 -0.59 8.68
CA LEU A 131 -9.36 -0.38 9.40
C LEU A 131 -9.81 -1.65 10.10
N VAL A 132 -9.76 -2.80 9.43
CA VAL A 132 -10.06 -4.11 10.01
C VAL A 132 -9.18 -4.40 11.24
N LYS A 133 -7.93 -3.98 11.20
CA LYS A 133 -6.98 -4.20 12.31
C LYS A 133 -7.17 -3.24 13.49
N THR A 134 -7.66 -2.02 13.24
CA THR A 134 -7.68 -0.94 14.24
C THR A 134 -9.06 -0.60 14.81
N SER A 135 -10.13 -1.15 14.24
CA SER A 135 -11.52 -0.83 14.63
C SER A 135 -12.30 -2.10 14.97
N ASP A 136 -13.06 -2.05 16.07
CA ASP A 136 -13.88 -3.18 16.53
C ASP A 136 -15.27 -3.26 15.83
N ASN A 137 -15.76 -2.15 15.24
CA ASN A 137 -17.07 -2.08 14.56
C ASN A 137 -16.90 -1.76 13.07
N ILE A 138 -16.55 -2.77 12.29
CA ILE A 138 -16.11 -2.61 10.91
C ILE A 138 -17.25 -2.79 9.90
N GLU A 139 -18.29 -3.52 10.28
CA GLU A 139 -19.40 -3.91 9.38
C GLU A 139 -20.15 -2.69 8.81
N ASP A 140 -20.26 -1.60 9.59
CA ASP A 140 -20.90 -0.35 9.16
C ASP A 140 -20.01 0.58 8.32
N VAL A 141 -18.68 0.35 8.34
CA VAL A 141 -17.68 1.24 7.70
C VAL A 141 -17.16 0.65 6.39
N LEU A 142 -17.13 -0.67 6.29
CA LEU A 142 -16.67 -1.39 5.11
C LEU A 142 -17.85 -2.02 4.37
N ASP A 143 -18.15 -1.47 3.21
CA ASP A 143 -19.14 -1.97 2.27
C ASP A 143 -18.62 -3.24 1.56
N VAL A 144 -18.32 -4.29 2.33
CA VAL A 144 -17.69 -5.53 1.85
C VAL A 144 -18.61 -6.72 2.16
N SER A 145 -18.71 -7.67 1.23
CA SER A 145 -19.49 -8.89 1.47
C SER A 145 -18.88 -9.71 2.62
N THR A 146 -19.71 -10.51 3.30
CA THR A 146 -19.30 -11.31 4.47
C THR A 146 -18.14 -12.25 4.18
N GLU A 147 -18.06 -12.82 2.96
CA GLU A 147 -16.95 -13.68 2.53
C GLU A 147 -15.63 -12.90 2.39
N ASN A 148 -15.70 -11.73 1.77
CA ASN A 148 -14.54 -10.84 1.65
C ASN A 148 -14.09 -10.27 3.00
N MET A 149 -15.01 -10.13 3.97
CA MET A 149 -14.68 -9.69 5.32
C MET A 149 -13.81 -10.71 6.06
N GLN A 150 -14.14 -12.01 5.97
CA GLN A 150 -13.33 -13.07 6.59
C GLN A 150 -11.92 -13.08 6.01
N GLN A 151 -11.80 -12.99 4.68
CA GLN A 151 -10.50 -12.92 4.01
C GLN A 151 -9.69 -11.70 4.43
N LEU A 152 -10.32 -10.52 4.51
CA LEU A 152 -9.67 -9.30 4.98
C LEU A 152 -9.22 -9.41 6.45
N GLN A 153 -9.99 -10.08 7.32
CA GLN A 153 -9.62 -10.32 8.72
C GLN A 153 -8.39 -11.22 8.82
N GLU A 154 -8.36 -12.33 8.06
CA GLU A 154 -7.19 -13.21 8.01
C GLU A 154 -5.94 -12.46 7.55
N GLU A 155 -6.06 -11.67 6.50
CA GLU A 155 -4.94 -10.93 5.90
C GLU A 155 -4.47 -9.77 6.79
N ALA A 156 -5.40 -9.08 7.46
CA ALA A 156 -5.07 -8.08 8.47
C ALA A 156 -4.28 -8.67 9.64
N GLY A 157 -4.55 -9.94 9.99
CA GLY A 157 -3.78 -10.69 10.99
C GLY A 157 -2.33 -10.99 10.57
N MET A 158 -2.04 -11.03 9.26
CA MET A 158 -0.71 -11.35 8.73
C MET A 158 0.27 -10.18 8.73
N VAL A 159 -0.21 -8.94 8.87
CA VAL A 159 0.60 -7.72 8.72
C VAL A 159 0.42 -6.82 9.95
N GLU A 160 1.51 -6.29 10.48
CA GLU A 160 1.46 -5.30 11.56
C GLU A 160 0.90 -3.96 11.06
N ALA A 161 0.24 -3.18 11.96
CA ALA A 161 -0.39 -1.91 11.62
C ALA A 161 0.63 -0.89 11.07
N ASP A 162 1.81 -0.83 11.67
CA ASP A 162 2.89 0.06 11.25
C ASP A 162 3.38 -0.27 9.82
N MET A 163 3.41 -1.57 9.47
CA MET A 163 3.74 -2.00 8.11
C MET A 163 2.67 -1.60 7.11
N LEU A 164 1.38 -1.72 7.46
CA LEU A 164 0.27 -1.25 6.61
C LEU A 164 0.33 0.25 6.39
N LEU A 165 0.56 1.04 7.44
CA LEU A 165 0.74 2.50 7.34
C LEU A 165 1.90 2.86 6.41
N ARG A 166 3.01 2.14 6.51
CA ARG A 166 4.16 2.31 5.63
C ARG A 166 3.79 2.00 4.17
N TYR A 167 3.09 0.91 3.90
CA TYR A 167 2.66 0.53 2.56
C TYR A 167 1.70 1.57 1.96
N ILE A 168 0.74 2.04 2.74
CA ILE A 168 -0.20 3.09 2.32
C ILE A 168 0.55 4.37 1.96
N ARG A 169 1.53 4.79 2.76
CA ARG A 169 2.36 5.99 2.50
C ARG A 169 3.07 5.87 1.15
N ILE A 170 3.79 4.76 0.91
CA ILE A 170 4.54 4.52 -0.33
C ILE A 170 3.60 4.56 -1.54
N PHE A 171 2.44 3.90 -1.47
CA PHE A 171 1.49 3.85 -2.57
C PHE A 171 0.72 5.15 -2.77
N SER A 172 0.49 5.92 -1.72
CA SER A 172 -0.09 7.25 -1.78
C SER A 172 0.83 8.23 -2.53
N GLU A 173 2.13 8.20 -2.23
CA GLU A 173 3.15 8.97 -2.96
C GLU A 173 3.24 8.51 -4.42
N LEU A 174 3.25 7.21 -4.66
CA LEU A 174 3.26 6.61 -5.99
C LEU A 174 2.06 7.08 -6.83
N SER A 175 0.85 7.07 -6.27
CA SER A 175 -0.38 7.48 -6.97
C SER A 175 -0.29 8.94 -7.45
N GLY A 176 0.33 9.82 -6.64
CA GLY A 176 0.63 11.19 -7.05
C GLY A 176 1.62 11.29 -8.21
N GLN A 177 2.66 10.45 -8.21
CA GLN A 177 3.70 10.44 -9.24
C GLN A 177 3.21 9.83 -10.56
N LEU A 178 2.39 8.78 -10.50
CA LEU A 178 1.87 8.07 -11.69
C LEU A 178 1.05 8.95 -12.63
N LYS A 179 0.38 9.98 -12.09
CA LYS A 179 -0.40 10.92 -12.89
C LYS A 179 0.40 11.60 -14.00
N TYR A 180 1.66 11.92 -13.74
CA TYR A 180 2.52 12.71 -14.61
C TYR A 180 3.71 11.92 -15.17
N ALA A 181 3.83 10.65 -14.82
CA ALA A 181 4.96 9.83 -15.19
C ALA A 181 4.87 9.31 -16.63
N ALA A 182 5.98 9.42 -17.37
CA ALA A 182 6.12 8.80 -18.67
C ALA A 182 6.29 7.27 -18.59
N GLN A 183 6.90 6.76 -17.51
CA GLN A 183 7.18 5.33 -17.29
C GLN A 183 6.47 4.82 -16.03
N LYS A 184 5.14 4.72 -16.10
CA LYS A 184 4.29 4.29 -14.98
C LYS A 184 4.68 2.92 -14.43
N ARG A 185 5.01 1.97 -15.31
CA ARG A 185 5.39 0.61 -14.95
C ARG A 185 6.62 0.58 -14.04
N VAL A 186 7.69 1.28 -14.42
CA VAL A 186 8.94 1.32 -13.65
C VAL A 186 8.71 1.88 -12.24
N LEU A 187 7.90 2.94 -12.12
CA LEU A 187 7.57 3.52 -10.81
C LEU A 187 6.81 2.53 -9.92
N LEU A 188 5.85 1.80 -10.50
CA LEU A 188 5.09 0.78 -9.77
C LEU A 188 6.01 -0.37 -9.31
N GLU A 189 6.85 -0.90 -10.19
CA GLU A 189 7.82 -1.96 -9.87
C GLU A 189 8.77 -1.52 -8.75
N VAL A 190 9.33 -0.31 -8.83
CA VAL A 190 10.21 0.24 -7.78
C VAL A 190 9.47 0.39 -6.45
N ALA A 191 8.23 0.85 -6.45
CA ALA A 191 7.43 0.96 -5.24
C ALA A 191 7.19 -0.41 -4.60
N LEU A 192 6.83 -1.42 -5.38
CA LEU A 192 6.63 -2.78 -4.90
C LEU A 192 7.92 -3.42 -4.36
N ILE A 193 9.06 -3.19 -5.02
CA ILE A 193 10.37 -3.61 -4.51
C ILE A 193 10.68 -2.95 -3.14
N LYS A 194 10.34 -1.67 -2.97
CA LYS A 194 10.47 -0.98 -1.67
C LYS A 194 9.58 -1.61 -0.59
N LEU A 195 8.36 -2.08 -0.92
CA LEU A 195 7.54 -2.82 0.03
C LEU A 195 8.23 -4.10 0.50
N CYS A 196 8.81 -4.86 -0.44
CA CYS A 196 9.51 -6.12 -0.13
C CYS A 196 10.81 -5.91 0.64
N THR A 197 11.52 -4.80 0.40
CA THR A 197 12.87 -4.51 0.93
C THR A 197 12.90 -3.22 1.73
N PRO A 198 12.51 -3.24 3.03
CA PRO A 198 12.53 -2.05 3.89
C PRO A 198 13.90 -1.37 3.99
N ALA A 199 14.98 -2.12 3.80
CA ALA A 199 16.34 -1.61 3.88
C ALA A 199 16.72 -0.62 2.76
N MET A 200 15.96 -0.58 1.67
CA MET A 200 16.20 0.34 0.55
C MET A 200 15.58 1.73 0.75
N GLU A 201 14.81 1.92 1.80
CA GLU A 201 14.26 3.24 2.14
C GLU A 201 15.27 4.03 2.96
N THR A 202 15.59 5.23 2.51
CA THR A 202 16.47 6.19 3.19
C THR A 202 15.70 7.32 3.89
N SER A 203 14.37 7.24 3.95
CA SER A 203 13.56 8.23 4.65
C SER A 203 13.80 8.18 6.15
N SER A 204 13.77 9.34 6.81
CA SER A 204 13.95 9.45 8.27
C SER A 204 13.00 8.56 9.05
N ASP A 205 11.75 8.43 8.60
CA ASP A 205 10.73 7.61 9.23
C ASP A 205 11.04 6.11 9.12
N SER A 206 11.57 5.66 7.98
CA SER A 206 12.02 4.28 7.79
C SER A 206 13.20 3.93 8.70
N ILE A 207 14.08 4.89 8.97
CA ILE A 207 15.19 4.72 9.92
C ILE A 207 14.66 4.60 11.34
N LEU A 208 13.69 5.44 11.73
CA LEU A 208 13.05 5.38 13.04
C LEU A 208 12.31 4.06 13.25
N ASP A 209 11.56 3.57 12.26
CA ASP A 209 10.89 2.26 12.33
C ASP A 209 11.89 1.11 12.50
N ARG A 210 13.03 1.19 11.82
CA ARG A 210 14.11 0.19 11.97
C ARG A 210 14.76 0.24 13.35
N ILE A 211 14.94 1.42 13.92
CA ILE A 211 15.46 1.60 15.28
C ILE A 211 14.48 0.99 16.27
N ARG A 212 13.18 1.29 16.15
CA ARG A 212 12.13 0.75 17.02
C ARG A 212 12.08 -0.79 16.97
N VAL A 213 12.14 -1.39 15.78
CA VAL A 213 12.19 -2.86 15.64
C VAL A 213 13.45 -3.47 16.29
N LEU A 214 14.58 -2.75 16.24
CA LEU A 214 15.80 -3.20 16.92
C LEU A 214 15.70 -3.06 18.44
N GLU A 215 15.09 -1.99 18.94
CA GLU A 215 14.80 -1.77 20.35
C GLU A 215 13.88 -2.85 20.90
N GLU A 216 12.76 -3.15 20.22
CA GLU A 216 11.85 -4.22 20.59
C GLU A 216 12.54 -5.61 20.64
N LYS A 217 13.43 -5.89 19.68
CA LYS A 217 14.22 -7.13 19.69
C LYS A 217 15.25 -7.20 20.82
N LEU A 218 15.80 -6.05 21.21
CA LEU A 218 16.66 -5.93 22.36
C LEU A 218 15.90 -6.18 23.67
N GLU A 219 14.72 -5.58 23.83
CA GLU A 219 13.84 -5.75 24.98
C GLU A 219 13.32 -7.20 25.09
N GLN A 220 13.02 -7.85 23.97
CA GLN A 220 12.59 -9.26 23.94
C GLN A 220 13.74 -10.26 24.16
N GLY A 221 14.97 -9.79 24.43
CA GLY A 221 16.11 -10.64 24.74
C GLY A 221 16.60 -11.49 23.55
N ALA A 222 16.18 -11.19 22.33
CA ALA A 222 16.58 -11.93 21.13
C ALA A 222 18.04 -11.74 20.72
N ILE A 223 18.79 -10.84 21.39
CA ILE A 223 20.25 -10.69 21.27
C ILE A 223 20.92 -11.29 22.50
N SER A 224 20.64 -12.55 22.79
CA SER A 224 21.44 -13.37 23.71
C SER A 224 22.71 -13.84 22.97
N GLY A 225 23.62 -12.95 22.74
CA GLY A 225 24.86 -13.25 22.02
C GLY A 225 26.05 -12.40 22.41
N VAL A 226 25.84 -11.38 23.24
CA VAL A 226 26.97 -10.69 23.87
C VAL A 226 27.28 -11.42 25.18
N GLN A 227 28.09 -12.45 25.11
CA GLN A 227 28.78 -12.95 26.29
C GLN A 227 29.61 -11.77 26.83
N GLU A 228 29.15 -11.15 27.92
CA GLU A 228 30.02 -10.38 28.79
C GLU A 228 31.15 -11.29 29.21
N ARG A 229 32.27 -11.13 28.57
CA ARG A 229 33.53 -11.70 29.03
C ARG A 229 33.95 -10.87 30.24
N VAL A 230 33.40 -11.23 31.41
CA VAL A 230 33.92 -10.72 32.67
C VAL A 230 35.33 -11.29 32.80
N VAL A 231 36.32 -10.47 32.46
CA VAL A 231 37.70 -10.76 32.73
C VAL A 231 37.91 -10.49 34.22
N TYR A 232 37.91 -11.55 35.01
CA TYR A 232 38.41 -11.47 36.39
C TYR A 232 39.90 -11.19 36.35
N VAL A 233 40.29 -9.92 36.62
CA VAL A 233 41.66 -9.56 36.91
C VAL A 233 41.94 -10.00 38.31
N LYS A 234 42.81 -11.02 38.47
CA LYS A 234 43.40 -11.37 39.76
C LYS A 234 44.34 -10.22 40.15
N GLU A 235 44.03 -9.59 41.27
CA GLU A 235 44.98 -8.72 41.96
C GLU A 235 46.15 -9.54 42.46
N ASP A 236 47.32 -9.43 41.81
CA ASP A 236 48.62 -9.64 42.44
C ASP A 236 49.48 -8.45 42.05
N GLY A 237 49.97 -7.75 43.10
CA GLY A 237 50.53 -6.42 43.04
C GLY A 237 51.80 -6.32 42.22
N GLN A 238 51.73 -5.45 41.18
CA GLN A 238 52.86 -4.68 40.70
C GLN A 238 52.30 -3.52 39.82
N ALA A 239 52.88 -2.32 39.93
CA ALA A 239 52.41 -1.08 39.39
C ALA A 239 52.15 -1.12 37.85
N PRO A 240 51.11 -0.46 37.36
CA PRO A 240 50.74 -0.54 35.95
C PRO A 240 51.61 0.40 35.09
N ALA A 241 52.22 -0.18 34.05
CA ALA A 241 52.64 0.55 32.88
C ALA A 241 51.42 0.98 32.09
N GLU A 242 51.33 2.21 31.66
CA GLU A 242 50.26 2.79 30.85
C GLU A 242 50.01 1.96 29.57
N PRO A 243 48.77 1.58 29.28
CA PRO A 243 48.43 0.94 27.99
C PRO A 243 48.23 2.03 26.94
N THR A 244 49.20 2.21 26.09
CA THR A 244 49.01 2.89 24.80
C THR A 244 48.33 1.94 23.83
N LEU A 245 47.02 1.86 23.86
CA LEU A 245 46.23 1.26 22.79
C LEU A 245 45.56 2.38 21.99
N ARG A 246 46.31 2.94 21.03
CA ARG A 246 45.70 3.58 19.88
C ARG A 246 45.33 2.49 18.91
N PRO A 247 44.08 2.40 18.45
CA PRO A 247 43.74 1.51 17.35
C PRO A 247 44.49 2.00 16.11
N GLU A 248 45.31 1.14 15.51
CA GLU A 248 45.89 1.40 14.19
C GLU A 248 44.74 1.47 13.18
N LEU A 249 44.50 2.67 12.66
CA LEU A 249 43.64 2.88 11.49
C LEU A 249 44.28 2.19 10.29
N PRO A 250 43.53 1.45 9.47
CA PRO A 250 44.09 0.82 8.28
C PRO A 250 44.64 1.90 7.35
N ASN A 251 45.91 1.75 6.95
CA ASN A 251 46.62 2.57 5.98
C ASN A 251 46.02 2.42 4.59
N ALA A 252 44.93 3.12 4.31
CA ALA A 252 44.39 3.30 2.96
C ALA A 252 43.59 4.60 2.85
N VAL A 253 44.28 5.72 3.10
CA VAL A 253 43.77 7.02 2.64
C VAL A 253 44.50 7.31 1.34
N PRO A 254 43.81 7.39 0.18
CA PRO A 254 44.46 7.78 -1.08
C PRO A 254 45.19 9.11 -0.92
N GLU A 255 46.39 9.23 -1.54
CA GLU A 255 47.24 10.43 -1.45
C GLU A 255 46.51 11.73 -1.82
N ASP A 256 45.50 11.65 -2.67
CA ASP A 256 44.64 12.78 -3.08
C ASP A 256 43.87 13.42 -1.90
N VAL A 257 43.43 12.63 -0.90
CA VAL A 257 42.72 13.16 0.26
C VAL A 257 43.68 13.91 1.21
N GLN A 258 44.95 13.52 1.28
CA GLN A 258 45.96 14.22 2.08
C GLN A 258 46.31 15.59 1.48
N GLN A 259 46.29 15.75 0.18
CA GLN A 259 46.49 17.04 -0.51
C GLN A 259 45.32 17.99 -0.28
N VAL A 260 44.09 17.50 -0.31
CA VAL A 260 42.91 18.32 -0.05
C VAL A 260 42.89 18.86 1.37
N VAL A 261 43.27 18.06 2.38
CA VAL A 261 43.32 18.51 3.78
C VAL A 261 44.44 19.54 4.02
N LYS A 262 45.53 19.46 3.29
CA LYS A 262 46.63 20.46 3.39
C LYS A 262 46.25 21.83 2.81
N ASN A 263 45.37 21.87 1.82
CA ASN A 263 44.95 23.11 1.15
C ASN A 263 43.82 23.84 1.88
N PHE A 264 43.21 23.24 2.90
CA PHE A 264 42.10 23.82 3.70
C PHE A 264 42.53 24.34 5.09
N LYS A 265 43.84 24.61 5.31
CA LYS A 265 44.27 25.40 6.47
C LYS A 265 44.23 26.87 6.10
N ILE A 266 43.14 27.54 6.48
CA ILE A 266 43.07 28.98 6.76
C ILE A 266 43.11 29.14 8.27
#